data_f457c4b0e72481ed72ac8fc3052a119e
#
_entry.id   f457c4b0e72481ed72ac8fc3052a119e
#
_cell.length_a   1.000
_cell.length_b   1.000
_cell.length_c   1.000
_cell.angle_alpha   90.00
_cell.angle_beta   90.00
_cell.angle_gamma   90.00
#
_symmetry.space_group_name_H-M   'P 1'
#
loop_
_entity.id
_entity.type
_entity.pdbx_description
1 polymer ?
#
loop_
_entity_poly.entity_id
_entity_poly.type
_entity_poly.pdbx_seq_one_letter_code
_entity_poly.pdbx_strand_id
1 'polypeptide(L)'
;MSSYRAPFLTREDRQPTLDWPRQIPIAGEPIEMVELVNKYANWLNKNNLPKLFINAEPGSILTGKPREFCRRWLNQKEITVKGLHFIQEDSPQEIGNAIRSWIINLRQSELR
;
A
#
# COMPACT_ATOMS: atom_id res chain seq x y z
N MET A 1 -5.43 9.66 -19.38
CA MET A 1 -3.96 9.84 -19.54
C MET A 1 -3.50 11.30 -19.47
N SER A 2 -4.24 12.24 -20.08
CA SER A 2 -3.84 13.65 -20.03
C SER A 2 -3.78 14.21 -18.60
N SER A 3 -4.67 13.79 -17.70
CA SER A 3 -4.65 14.22 -16.30
C SER A 3 -3.40 13.76 -15.55
N TYR A 4 -2.87 12.61 -15.90
CA TYR A 4 -1.62 12.11 -15.31
C TYR A 4 -0.38 12.80 -15.89
N ARG A 5 -0.44 13.24 -17.14
CA ARG A 5 0.69 13.92 -17.80
C ARG A 5 0.78 15.39 -17.48
N ALA A 6 -0.35 16.04 -17.14
CA ALA A 6 -0.42 17.48 -16.95
C ALA A 6 0.65 18.04 -16.00
N PRO A 7 0.94 17.41 -14.83
CA PRO A 7 1.98 17.93 -13.94
C PRO A 7 3.42 17.64 -14.39
N PHE A 8 3.63 16.94 -15.52
CA PHE A 8 4.95 16.46 -15.94
C PHE A 8 5.30 16.90 -17.37
N LEU A 9 4.99 18.16 -17.72
CA LEU A 9 5.18 18.66 -19.09
C LEU A 9 6.63 19.00 -19.41
N THR A 10 7.45 19.37 -18.42
CA THR A 10 8.87 19.70 -18.62
C THR A 10 9.76 18.55 -18.18
N ARG A 11 11.04 18.60 -18.61
CA ARG A 11 12.01 17.57 -18.21
C ARG A 11 12.28 17.60 -16.71
N GLU A 12 12.36 18.80 -16.12
CA GLU A 12 12.59 18.98 -14.70
C GLU A 12 11.41 18.43 -13.88
N ASP A 13 10.19 18.64 -14.38
CA ASP A 13 8.98 18.14 -13.72
C ASP A 13 8.93 16.60 -13.70
N ARG A 14 9.62 15.96 -14.66
CA ARG A 14 9.66 14.49 -14.76
C ARG A 14 10.74 13.84 -13.89
N GLN A 15 11.67 14.62 -13.34
CA GLN A 15 12.79 14.09 -12.56
C GLN A 15 12.33 13.28 -11.35
N PRO A 16 11.36 13.74 -10.53
CA PRO A 16 10.87 12.91 -9.43
C PRO A 16 10.25 11.58 -9.90
N THR A 17 9.59 11.58 -11.05
CA THR A 17 9.00 10.37 -11.63
C THR A 17 10.06 9.34 -11.99
N LEU A 18 11.26 9.78 -12.37
CA LEU A 18 12.39 8.90 -12.66
C LEU A 18 13.10 8.45 -11.37
N ASP A 19 13.37 9.39 -10.46
CA ASP A 19 14.13 9.12 -9.24
C ASP A 19 13.37 8.21 -8.28
N TRP A 20 12.07 8.39 -8.13
CA TRP A 20 11.26 7.60 -7.21
C TRP A 20 11.32 6.10 -7.49
N PRO A 21 11.09 5.62 -8.73
CA PRO A 21 11.20 4.19 -9.02
C PRO A 21 12.62 3.63 -8.79
N ARG A 22 13.65 4.44 -9.01
CA ARG A 22 15.04 4.01 -8.79
C ARG A 22 15.36 3.75 -7.33
N GLN A 23 14.56 4.30 -6.40
CA GLN A 23 14.72 4.05 -4.97
C GLN A 23 14.00 2.78 -4.49
N ILE A 24 13.20 2.14 -5.35
CA ILE A 24 12.52 0.90 -5.00
C ILE A 24 13.55 -0.22 -4.86
N PRO A 25 13.60 -0.93 -3.70
CA PRO A 25 14.57 -2.00 -3.49
C PRO A 25 14.28 -3.19 -4.41
N ILE A 26 15.28 -3.55 -5.23
CA ILE A 26 15.21 -4.71 -6.10
C ILE A 26 16.50 -5.51 -5.91
N ALA A 27 16.35 -6.79 -5.59
CA ALA A 27 17.50 -7.70 -5.40
C ALA A 27 18.52 -7.18 -4.38
N GLY A 28 18.05 -6.48 -3.34
CA GLY A 28 18.93 -5.95 -2.30
C GLY A 28 19.54 -4.59 -2.55
N GLU A 29 19.15 -3.90 -3.62
CA GLU A 29 19.69 -2.59 -3.97
C GLU A 29 18.58 -1.58 -4.25
N PRO A 30 18.71 -0.30 -3.85
CA PRO A 30 19.79 0.24 -2.99
C PRO A 30 19.73 -0.33 -1.58
N ILE A 31 20.87 -0.64 -0.99
CA ILE A 31 20.93 -1.30 0.31
C ILE A 31 20.30 -0.46 1.42
N GLU A 32 20.45 0.86 1.34
CA GLU A 32 19.85 1.80 2.31
C GLU A 32 18.33 1.67 2.33
N MET A 33 17.71 1.52 1.17
CA MET A 33 16.27 1.38 1.05
C MET A 33 15.81 -0.01 1.50
N VAL A 34 16.62 -1.05 1.25
CA VAL A 34 16.33 -2.40 1.74
C VAL A 34 16.29 -2.41 3.27
N GLU A 35 17.27 -1.80 3.92
CA GLU A 35 17.33 -1.71 5.37
C GLU A 35 16.15 -0.93 5.94
N LEU A 36 15.78 0.19 5.31
CA LEU A 36 14.65 1.01 5.73
C LEU A 36 13.32 0.25 5.60
N VAL A 37 13.10 -0.41 4.47
CA VAL A 37 11.89 -1.19 4.22
C VAL A 37 11.77 -2.35 5.21
N ASN A 38 12.88 -3.06 5.48
CA ASN A 38 12.90 -4.14 6.44
C ASN A 38 12.59 -3.65 7.85
N LYS A 39 13.10 -2.48 8.23
CA LYS A 39 12.84 -1.88 9.52
C LYS A 39 11.35 -1.57 9.70
N TYR A 40 10.72 -0.95 8.70
CA TYR A 40 9.29 -0.65 8.72
C TYR A 40 8.45 -1.92 8.74
N ALA A 41 8.82 -2.92 7.95
CA ALA A 41 8.10 -4.18 7.89
C ALA A 41 8.11 -4.90 9.24
N ASN A 42 9.25 -4.93 9.90
CA ASN A 42 9.38 -5.52 11.23
C ASN A 42 8.56 -4.76 12.26
N TRP A 43 8.58 -3.43 12.20
CA TRP A 43 7.80 -2.59 13.11
C TRP A 43 6.30 -2.84 12.94
N LEU A 44 5.82 -2.87 11.69
CA LEU A 44 4.41 -3.14 11.39
C LEU A 44 3.99 -4.54 11.82
N ASN A 45 4.88 -5.52 11.67
CA ASN A 45 4.59 -6.90 12.06
C ASN A 45 4.44 -7.05 13.58
N LYS A 46 5.18 -6.26 14.37
CA LYS A 46 5.17 -6.35 15.82
C LYS A 46 4.25 -5.35 16.50
N ASN A 47 3.83 -4.32 15.79
CA ASN A 47 3.02 -3.25 16.35
C ASN A 47 1.55 -3.61 16.38
N ASN A 48 0.87 -3.28 17.49
CA ASN A 48 -0.55 -3.61 17.68
C ASN A 48 -1.49 -2.46 17.29
N LEU A 49 -1.02 -1.47 16.54
CA LEU A 49 -1.89 -0.42 16.01
C LEU A 49 -2.90 -1.02 15.03
N PRO A 50 -4.15 -0.50 15.01
CA PRO A 50 -5.14 -0.95 14.05
C PRO A 50 -4.67 -0.74 12.61
N LYS A 51 -4.83 -1.75 11.77
CA LYS A 51 -4.39 -1.74 10.38
C LYS A 51 -5.52 -2.21 9.48
N LEU A 52 -5.57 -1.67 8.27
CA LEU A 52 -6.49 -2.13 7.23
C LEU A 52 -5.66 -2.61 6.04
N PHE A 53 -5.80 -3.89 5.71
CA PHE A 53 -5.15 -4.49 4.55
C PHE A 53 -6.16 -4.63 3.42
N ILE A 54 -5.90 -3.95 2.30
CA ILE A 54 -6.74 -4.05 1.11
C ILE A 54 -6.03 -4.93 0.10
N ASN A 55 -6.53 -6.16 -0.04
CA ASN A 55 -5.95 -7.15 -0.93
C ASN A 55 -6.59 -7.05 -2.31
N ALA A 56 -5.79 -7.15 -3.35
CA ALA A 56 -6.28 -7.14 -4.74
C ALA A 56 -6.33 -8.57 -5.29
N GLU A 57 -7.42 -8.90 -5.97
CA GLU A 57 -7.59 -10.17 -6.66
C GLU A 57 -7.86 -9.90 -8.14
N PRO A 58 -7.08 -10.42 -9.07
CA PRO A 58 -5.96 -11.35 -8.84
C PRO A 58 -4.69 -10.70 -8.30
N GLY A 59 -4.58 -9.36 -8.32
CA GLY A 59 -3.41 -8.65 -7.89
C GLY A 59 -2.28 -8.66 -8.92
N SER A 60 -1.20 -7.97 -8.61
CA SER A 60 -0.06 -7.86 -9.52
C SER A 60 1.27 -7.96 -8.78
N ILE A 61 1.55 -7.02 -7.85
CA ILE A 61 2.82 -6.96 -7.15
C ILE A 61 2.73 -7.63 -5.78
N LEU A 62 1.73 -7.27 -4.97
CA LEU A 62 1.55 -7.81 -3.63
C LEU A 62 0.78 -9.12 -3.68
N THR A 63 1.45 -10.19 -4.10
CA THR A 63 0.89 -11.53 -4.21
C THR A 63 1.87 -12.54 -3.60
N GLY A 64 1.43 -13.78 -3.41
CA GLY A 64 2.29 -14.85 -2.91
C GLY A 64 2.90 -14.56 -1.55
N LYS A 65 4.21 -14.71 -1.42
CA LYS A 65 4.92 -14.54 -0.14
C LYS A 65 4.80 -13.14 0.46
N PRO A 66 4.94 -12.04 -0.31
CA PRO A 66 4.72 -10.71 0.25
C PRO A 66 3.31 -10.51 0.82
N ARG A 67 2.29 -11.05 0.15
CA ARG A 67 0.91 -10.99 0.64
C ARG A 67 0.77 -11.75 1.95
N GLU A 68 1.31 -12.94 2.04
CA GLU A 68 1.27 -13.74 3.26
C GLU A 68 1.98 -13.06 4.42
N PHE A 69 3.10 -12.40 4.16
CA PHE A 69 3.82 -11.63 5.16
C PHE A 69 2.95 -10.51 5.73
N CYS A 70 2.27 -9.75 4.87
CA CYS A 70 1.37 -8.68 5.31
C CYS A 70 0.18 -9.22 6.10
N ARG A 71 -0.33 -10.38 5.75
CA ARG A 71 -1.46 -11.00 6.46
C ARG A 71 -1.15 -11.36 7.90
N ARG A 72 0.13 -11.52 8.25
CA ARG A 72 0.56 -11.86 9.61
C ARG A 72 0.67 -10.68 10.55
N TRP A 73 0.52 -9.46 10.04
CA TRP A 73 0.60 -8.26 10.87
C TRP A 73 -0.50 -8.24 11.92
N LEU A 74 -0.15 -7.75 13.11
CA LEU A 74 -1.06 -7.74 14.26
C LEU A 74 -2.16 -6.72 14.09
N ASN A 75 -3.33 -7.02 14.69
CA ASN A 75 -4.49 -6.11 14.76
C ASN A 75 -4.89 -5.57 13.40
N GLN A 76 -5.00 -6.46 12.43
CA GLN A 76 -5.26 -6.11 11.05
C GLN A 76 -6.57 -6.70 10.57
N LYS A 77 -7.37 -5.86 9.87
CA LYS A 77 -8.54 -6.32 9.13
C LYS A 77 -8.20 -6.37 7.66
N GLU A 78 -8.54 -7.49 7.02
CA GLU A 78 -8.31 -7.66 5.58
C GLU A 78 -9.61 -7.59 4.83
N ILE A 79 -9.61 -6.89 3.69
CA ILE A 79 -10.68 -6.92 2.69
C ILE A 79 -10.09 -7.21 1.33
N THR A 80 -10.86 -7.81 0.45
CA THR A 80 -10.42 -8.13 -0.92
C THR A 80 -11.26 -7.37 -1.92
N VAL A 81 -10.61 -6.72 -2.88
CA VAL A 81 -11.25 -5.99 -3.97
C VAL A 81 -10.72 -6.49 -5.31
N LYS A 82 -11.46 -6.25 -6.38
CA LYS A 82 -11.01 -6.61 -7.73
C LYS A 82 -10.00 -5.61 -8.22
N GLY A 83 -8.92 -6.08 -8.84
CA GLY A 83 -7.93 -5.21 -9.42
C GLY A 83 -6.56 -5.84 -9.51
N LEU A 84 -5.62 -5.13 -10.13
CA LEU A 84 -4.24 -5.57 -10.29
C LEU A 84 -3.32 -4.78 -9.38
N HIS A 85 -2.86 -3.61 -9.81
CA HIS A 85 -1.91 -2.79 -9.06
C HIS A 85 -2.51 -1.46 -8.61
N PHE A 86 -3.07 -0.70 -9.53
CA PHE A 86 -3.73 0.57 -9.22
C PHE A 86 -5.19 0.32 -8.87
N ILE A 87 -5.42 -0.34 -7.74
CA ILE A 87 -6.75 -0.77 -7.31
C ILE A 87 -7.70 0.40 -7.02
N GLN A 88 -7.17 1.56 -6.70
CA GLN A 88 -7.97 2.76 -6.49
C GLN A 88 -8.70 3.21 -7.77
N GLU A 89 -8.22 2.79 -8.94
CA GLU A 89 -8.88 3.05 -10.22
C GLU A 89 -9.84 1.92 -10.60
N ASP A 90 -9.53 0.69 -10.18
CA ASP A 90 -10.34 -0.50 -10.50
C ASP A 90 -11.54 -0.65 -9.57
N SER A 91 -11.37 -0.36 -8.27
CA SER A 91 -12.38 -0.59 -7.25
C SER A 91 -12.49 0.57 -6.27
N PRO A 92 -12.74 1.81 -6.74
CA PRO A 92 -12.71 2.98 -5.85
C PRO A 92 -13.82 2.97 -4.80
N GLN A 93 -15.03 2.54 -5.15
CA GLN A 93 -16.15 2.54 -4.22
C GLN A 93 -15.98 1.48 -3.13
N GLU A 94 -15.54 0.30 -3.50
CA GLU A 94 -15.29 -0.80 -2.57
C GLU A 94 -14.22 -0.42 -1.56
N ILE A 95 -13.14 0.23 -2.02
CA ILE A 95 -12.07 0.71 -1.17
C ILE A 95 -12.57 1.80 -0.23
N GLY A 96 -13.31 2.78 -0.77
CA GLY A 96 -13.88 3.87 0.02
C GLY A 96 -14.82 3.39 1.09
N ASN A 97 -15.72 2.45 0.76
CA ASN A 97 -16.66 1.87 1.70
C ASN A 97 -15.93 1.07 2.79
N ALA A 98 -14.89 0.35 2.43
CA ALA A 98 -14.11 -0.44 3.37
C ALA A 98 -13.38 0.47 4.38
N ILE A 99 -12.77 1.55 3.91
CA ILE A 99 -12.10 2.52 4.77
C ILE A 99 -13.10 3.17 5.73
N ARG A 100 -14.26 3.57 5.21
CA ARG A 100 -15.31 4.17 6.03
C ARG A 100 -15.77 3.23 7.14
N SER A 101 -16.07 1.99 6.80
CA SER A 101 -16.50 0.98 7.78
C SER A 101 -15.44 0.74 8.83
N TRP A 102 -14.19 0.66 8.40
CA TRP A 102 -13.05 0.44 9.31
C TRP A 102 -12.89 1.59 10.30
N ILE A 103 -12.99 2.84 9.82
CA ILE A 103 -12.88 4.03 10.68
C ILE A 103 -14.04 4.08 11.68
N ILE A 104 -15.25 3.78 11.24
CA ILE A 104 -16.42 3.76 12.12
C ILE A 104 -16.24 2.73 13.22
N ASN A 105 -15.78 1.54 12.88
CA ASN A 105 -15.53 0.49 13.86
C ASN A 105 -14.44 0.87 14.86
N LEU A 106 -13.39 1.56 14.41
CA LEU A 106 -12.33 2.05 15.30
C LEU A 106 -12.88 3.06 16.32
N ARG A 107 -13.72 4.00 15.87
CA ARG A 107 -14.33 5.00 16.75
C ARG A 107 -15.21 4.35 17.79
N GLN A 108 -16.00 3.36 17.40
CA GLN A 108 -16.85 2.63 18.34
C GLN A 108 -16.03 1.87 19.38
N SER A 109 -14.90 1.30 18.98
CA SER A 109 -14.00 0.61 19.90
C SER A 109 -13.37 1.57 20.90
N GLU A 110 -13.02 2.78 20.48
CA GLU A 110 -12.45 3.80 21.37
C GLU A 110 -13.47 4.31 22.40
N LEU A 111 -14.77 4.28 22.08
CA LEU A 111 -15.83 4.73 22.99
C LEU A 111 -16.19 3.68 24.03
N ARG A 112 -15.67 2.50 23.92
CA ARG A 112 -15.85 1.42 24.88
C ARG A 112 -14.68 1.38 25.87
#